data_27a85589604278e92f46f33ea5138b8a
#
_entry.id   27a85589604278e92f46f33ea5138b8a
#
_cell.length_a   1.000
_cell.length_b   1.000
_cell.length_c   1.000
_cell.angle_alpha   90.00
_cell.angle_beta   90.00
_cell.angle_gamma   90.00
#
_symmetry.space_group_name_H-M   'P 1'
#
loop_
_entity.id
_entity.type
_entity.pdbx_description
1 polymer ?
#
loop_
_entity_poly.entity_id
_entity_poly.type
_entity_poly.pdbx_seq_one_letter_code
_entity_poly.pdbx_strand_id
1 'polypeptide(L)'
;MERKMVGMTKEQIVRTLLGGANCKNPATQEMFEENCISDSDARKIISELRSAGMPVVASLNHRGYWLASDEEELKTFLCRYRANAIERLARARKMEDGFYESMNEVLE
;
A
#
# COMPACT_ATOMS: atom_id res chain seq x y z
N MET A 1 10.38 22.67 15.57
CA MET A 1 11.59 21.85 15.68
C MET A 1 11.22 20.37 15.55
N GLU A 2 11.65 19.79 14.47
CA GLU A 2 11.31 18.41 14.19
C GLU A 2 12.13 17.47 15.07
N ARG A 3 11.42 16.59 15.74
CA ARG A 3 12.06 15.52 16.49
C ARG A 3 12.14 14.30 15.62
N LYS A 4 13.34 13.89 15.27
CA LYS A 4 13.54 12.56 14.72
C LYS A 4 13.18 11.55 15.80
N MET A 5 12.47 10.51 15.40
CA MET A 5 12.06 9.44 16.32
C MET A 5 13.25 8.52 16.60
N VAL A 6 14.15 9.00 17.45
CA VAL A 6 15.40 8.30 17.77
C VAL A 6 15.10 7.07 18.65
N GLY A 7 15.75 5.95 18.32
CA GLY A 7 15.61 4.72 19.10
C GLY A 7 14.40 3.86 18.72
N MET A 8 13.60 4.29 17.76
CA MET A 8 12.45 3.53 17.24
C MET A 8 12.84 2.76 16.01
N THR A 9 12.25 1.56 15.84
CA THR A 9 12.39 0.80 14.60
C THR A 9 11.60 1.50 13.48
N LYS A 10 11.93 1.19 12.23
CA LYS A 10 11.19 1.74 11.08
C LYS A 10 9.70 1.43 11.18
N GLU A 11 9.35 0.21 11.57
CA GLU A 11 7.95 -0.19 11.77
C GLU A 11 7.26 0.67 12.83
N GLN A 12 7.91 0.90 13.96
CA GLN A 12 7.36 1.73 15.02
C GLN A 12 7.13 3.17 14.54
N ILE A 13 8.07 3.71 13.78
CA ILE A 13 7.95 5.06 13.20
C ILE A 13 6.74 5.13 12.25
N VAL A 14 6.61 4.15 11.36
CA VAL A 14 5.49 4.10 10.41
C VAL A 14 4.16 4.01 11.16
N ARG A 15 4.08 3.15 12.18
CA ARG A 15 2.87 3.01 13.01
C ARG A 15 2.50 4.32 13.69
N THR A 16 3.50 5.02 14.22
CA THR A 16 3.29 6.31 14.90
C THR A 16 2.76 7.35 13.93
N LEU A 17 3.37 7.45 12.75
CA LEU A 17 2.93 8.39 11.71
C LEU A 17 1.52 8.08 11.22
N LEU A 18 1.19 6.80 11.03
CA LEU A 18 -0.16 6.39 10.65
C LEU A 18 -1.18 6.72 11.73
N GLY A 19 -0.82 6.54 13.01
CA GLY A 19 -1.71 6.83 14.13
C GLY A 19 -2.06 8.30 14.26
N GLY A 20 -1.19 9.20 13.79
CA GLY A 20 -1.43 10.63 13.79
C GLY A 20 -2.02 11.17 12.49
N ALA A 21 -2.25 10.31 11.50
CA ALA A 21 -2.69 10.70 10.17
C ALA A 21 -4.21 10.50 9.99
N ASN A 22 -4.76 11.20 9.01
CA ASN A 22 -6.17 11.04 8.60
C ASN A 22 -6.30 11.42 7.11
N CYS A 23 -7.51 11.35 6.56
CA CYS A 23 -7.73 11.63 5.14
C CYS A 23 -7.35 13.06 4.72
N LYS A 24 -7.42 14.02 5.65
CA LYS A 24 -7.04 15.41 5.38
C LYS A 24 -5.53 15.63 5.54
N ASN A 25 -4.93 14.92 6.47
CA ASN A 25 -3.50 15.00 6.76
C ASN A 25 -2.90 13.59 6.75
N PRO A 26 -2.73 12.99 5.58
CA PRO A 26 -2.19 11.63 5.48
C PRO A 26 -0.70 11.59 5.82
N ALA A 27 -0.21 10.40 6.18
CA ALA A 27 1.21 10.15 6.34
C ALA A 27 1.81 10.06 4.92
N THR A 28 2.59 11.05 4.55
CA THR A 28 3.13 11.20 3.19
C THR A 28 4.52 10.57 3.06
N GLN A 29 4.93 10.35 1.81
CA GLN A 29 6.28 9.89 1.49
C GLN A 29 7.33 10.83 2.10
N GLU A 30 7.09 12.14 2.05
CA GLU A 30 8.00 13.14 2.61
C GLU A 30 8.20 12.93 4.12
N MET A 31 7.13 12.63 4.84
CA MET A 31 7.19 12.36 6.27
C MET A 31 8.03 11.11 6.56
N PHE A 32 7.90 10.07 5.75
CA PHE A 32 8.72 8.87 5.88
C PHE A 32 10.19 9.17 5.60
N GLU A 33 10.48 9.92 4.54
CA GLU A 33 11.84 10.29 4.17
C GLU A 33 12.51 11.16 5.25
N GLU A 34 11.78 12.07 5.88
CA GLU A 34 12.26 12.88 6.99
C GLU A 34 12.73 12.01 8.17
N ASN A 35 12.16 10.81 8.27
CA ASN A 35 12.53 9.84 9.31
C ASN A 35 13.44 8.74 8.76
N CYS A 36 14.11 9.00 7.63
CA CYS A 36 15.06 8.08 6.99
C CYS A 36 14.44 6.75 6.54
N ILE A 37 13.16 6.78 6.17
CA ILE A 37 12.46 5.62 5.63
C ILE A 37 12.20 5.86 4.15
N SER A 38 12.79 5.02 3.29
CA SER A 38 12.60 5.10 1.85
C SER A 38 11.16 4.72 1.47
N ASP A 39 10.73 5.14 0.28
CA ASP A 39 9.41 4.77 -0.24
C ASP A 39 9.25 3.24 -0.31
N SER A 40 10.29 2.56 -0.74
CA SER A 40 10.30 1.09 -0.83
C SER A 40 10.10 0.44 0.55
N ASP A 41 10.84 0.91 1.56
CA ASP A 41 10.72 0.40 2.92
C ASP A 41 9.33 0.70 3.51
N ALA A 42 8.82 1.91 3.27
CA ALA A 42 7.49 2.31 3.75
C ALA A 42 6.40 1.40 3.16
N ARG A 43 6.45 1.13 1.87
CA ARG A 43 5.49 0.25 1.20
C ARG A 43 5.54 -1.17 1.73
N LYS A 44 6.74 -1.67 1.96
CA LYS A 44 6.94 -3.01 2.52
C LYS A 44 6.34 -3.10 3.91
N ILE A 45 6.64 -2.13 4.77
CA ILE A 45 6.12 -2.09 6.14
C ILE A 45 4.60 -2.01 6.13
N ILE A 46 4.02 -1.14 5.29
CA ILE A 46 2.57 -0.99 5.18
C ILE A 46 1.93 -2.32 4.72
N SER A 47 2.55 -3.00 3.77
CA SER A 47 2.08 -4.31 3.31
C SER A 47 2.06 -5.33 4.47
N GLU A 48 3.11 -5.33 5.28
CA GLU A 48 3.20 -6.22 6.46
C GLU A 48 2.14 -5.88 7.50
N LEU A 49 1.92 -4.59 7.76
CA LEU A 49 0.89 -4.14 8.69
C LEU A 49 -0.52 -4.54 8.23
N ARG A 50 -0.79 -4.40 6.93
CA ARG A 50 -2.06 -4.84 6.34
C ARG A 50 -2.25 -6.35 6.48
N SER A 51 -1.19 -7.12 6.27
CA SER A 51 -1.22 -8.57 6.44
C SER A 51 -1.48 -8.95 7.90
N ALA A 52 -1.08 -8.12 8.84
CA ALA A 52 -1.35 -8.32 10.26
C ALA A 52 -2.76 -7.85 10.67
N GLY A 53 -3.53 -7.32 9.73
CA GLY A 53 -4.91 -6.89 9.99
C GLY A 53 -5.10 -5.42 10.28
N MET A 54 -4.04 -4.61 10.17
CA MET A 54 -4.14 -3.18 10.40
C MET A 54 -4.84 -2.50 9.21
N PRO A 55 -5.92 -1.72 9.43
CA PRO A 55 -6.69 -1.12 8.34
C PRO A 55 -6.03 0.14 7.78
N VAL A 56 -4.90 -0.02 7.12
CA VAL A 56 -4.18 1.08 6.49
C VAL A 56 -4.79 1.36 5.12
N VAL A 57 -5.38 2.53 4.98
CA VAL A 57 -6.00 2.97 3.73
C VAL A 57 -5.15 4.03 3.05
N ALA A 58 -5.42 4.28 1.78
CA ALA A 58 -4.71 5.28 0.98
C ALA A 58 -5.70 6.02 0.08
N SER A 59 -5.34 7.25 -0.28
CA SER A 59 -6.13 8.04 -1.21
C SER A 59 -5.96 7.53 -2.65
N LEU A 60 -6.93 7.87 -3.52
CA LEU A 60 -6.88 7.53 -4.95
C LEU A 60 -5.63 8.06 -5.65
N ASN A 61 -5.16 9.21 -5.24
CA ASN A 61 -4.01 9.87 -5.85
C ASN A 61 -2.69 9.56 -5.17
N HIS A 62 -2.68 8.57 -4.28
CA HIS A 62 -1.49 8.06 -3.59
C HIS A 62 -0.68 9.12 -2.84
N ARG A 63 -1.36 10.14 -2.29
CA ARG A 63 -0.68 11.19 -1.52
C ARG A 63 -0.19 10.74 -0.16
N GLY A 64 -0.69 9.62 0.33
CA GLY A 64 -0.26 9.10 1.61
C GLY A 64 -1.21 8.06 2.17
N TYR A 65 -0.96 7.70 3.41
CA TYR A 65 -1.64 6.61 4.10
C TYR A 65 -2.17 7.09 5.44
N TRP A 66 -3.22 6.43 5.93
CA TRP A 66 -3.74 6.65 7.28
C TRP A 66 -4.51 5.41 7.72
N LEU A 67 -4.83 5.34 9.01
CA LEU A 67 -5.70 4.26 9.51
C LEU A 67 -7.15 4.66 9.28
N ALA A 68 -7.96 3.75 8.80
CA ALA A 68 -9.39 4.00 8.58
C ALA A 68 -10.03 4.46 9.90
N SER A 69 -10.77 5.57 9.86
CA SER A 69 -11.43 6.15 11.03
C SER A 69 -12.81 5.56 11.28
N ASP A 70 -13.44 5.02 10.24
CA ASP A 70 -14.75 4.39 10.35
C ASP A 70 -14.89 3.28 9.30
N GLU A 71 -15.96 2.51 9.45
CA GLU A 71 -16.25 1.37 8.59
C GLU A 71 -16.47 1.76 7.14
N GLU A 72 -17.12 2.88 6.90
CA GLU A 72 -17.41 3.35 5.54
C GLU A 72 -16.14 3.69 4.79
N GLU A 73 -15.20 4.37 5.43
CA GLU A 73 -13.90 4.70 4.86
C GLU A 73 -13.13 3.43 4.49
N LEU A 74 -13.14 2.44 5.37
CA LEU A 74 -12.49 1.16 5.12
C LEU A 74 -13.15 0.44 3.94
N LYS A 75 -14.47 0.36 3.90
CA LYS A 75 -15.20 -0.32 2.82
C LYS A 75 -14.95 0.34 1.47
N THR A 76 -14.92 1.65 1.43
CA THR A 76 -14.63 2.41 0.19
C THR A 76 -13.24 2.06 -0.33
N PHE A 77 -12.25 2.04 0.53
CA PHE A 77 -10.89 1.65 0.16
C PHE A 77 -10.84 0.19 -0.31
N LEU A 78 -11.42 -0.73 0.46
CA LEU A 78 -11.38 -2.17 0.15
C LEU A 78 -12.06 -2.50 -1.17
N CYS A 79 -13.13 -1.79 -1.53
CA CYS A 79 -13.80 -1.98 -2.81
C CYS A 79 -12.82 -1.79 -3.98
N ARG A 80 -12.04 -0.71 -3.97
CA ARG A 80 -11.02 -0.44 -4.99
C ARG A 80 -9.83 -1.39 -4.88
N TYR A 81 -9.42 -1.68 -3.66
CA TYR A 81 -8.29 -2.57 -3.40
C TYR A 81 -8.55 -3.96 -3.99
N ARG A 82 -9.76 -4.49 -3.75
CA ARG A 82 -10.19 -5.78 -4.29
C ARG A 82 -10.35 -5.76 -5.82
N ALA A 83 -10.92 -4.68 -6.35
CA ALA A 83 -11.07 -4.52 -7.79
C ALA A 83 -9.72 -4.54 -8.49
N ASN A 84 -8.72 -3.86 -7.94
CA ASN A 84 -7.36 -3.85 -8.49
C ASN A 84 -6.73 -5.24 -8.43
N ALA A 85 -6.98 -6.01 -7.38
CA ALA A 85 -6.48 -7.39 -7.26
C ALA A 85 -7.10 -8.30 -8.33
N ILE A 86 -8.40 -8.17 -8.57
CA ILE A 86 -9.12 -8.92 -9.60
C ILE A 86 -8.56 -8.60 -10.98
N GLU A 87 -8.30 -7.33 -11.28
CA GLU A 87 -7.69 -6.92 -12.55
C GLU A 87 -6.31 -7.53 -12.74
N ARG A 88 -5.50 -7.57 -11.68
CA ARG A 88 -4.15 -8.17 -11.73
C ARG A 88 -4.24 -9.67 -12.03
N LEU A 89 -5.19 -10.36 -11.42
CA LEU A 89 -5.41 -11.78 -11.67
C LEU A 89 -5.85 -12.02 -13.11
N ALA A 90 -6.74 -11.17 -13.62
CA ALA A 90 -7.21 -11.27 -15.01
C ALA A 90 -6.06 -11.04 -16.00
N ARG A 91 -5.20 -10.06 -15.73
CA ARG A 91 -4.02 -9.81 -16.58
C ARG A 91 -3.03 -10.96 -16.54
N ALA A 92 -2.81 -11.54 -15.38
CA ALA A 92 -1.92 -12.71 -15.23
C ALA A 92 -2.42 -13.86 -16.11
N ARG A 93 -3.72 -14.12 -16.08
CA ARG A 93 -4.35 -15.16 -16.92
C ARG A 93 -4.17 -14.87 -18.42
N LYS A 94 -4.38 -13.62 -18.83
CA LYS A 94 -4.20 -13.23 -20.22
C LYS A 94 -2.76 -13.40 -20.69
N MET A 95 -1.80 -13.05 -19.83
CA MET A 95 -0.38 -13.23 -20.15
C MET A 95 -0.02 -14.70 -20.30
N GLU A 96 -0.57 -15.53 -19.43
CA GLU A 96 -0.37 -16.97 -19.47
C GLU A 96 -0.96 -17.57 -20.74
N ASP A 97 -2.21 -17.23 -21.04
CA ASP A 97 -2.90 -17.69 -22.26
C ASP A 97 -2.16 -17.24 -23.52
N GLY A 98 -1.71 -15.99 -23.56
CA GLY A 98 -0.94 -15.46 -24.68
C GLY A 98 0.39 -16.16 -24.88
N PHE A 99 1.06 -16.52 -23.80
CA PHE A 99 2.30 -17.28 -23.84
C PHE A 99 2.08 -18.67 -24.44
N TYR A 100 1.05 -19.39 -23.98
CA TYR A 100 0.76 -20.74 -24.50
C TYR A 100 0.25 -20.72 -25.93
N GLU A 101 -0.49 -19.72 -26.34
CA GLU A 101 -0.90 -19.54 -27.73
C GLU A 101 0.33 -19.36 -28.65
N SER A 102 1.27 -18.53 -28.24
CA SER A 102 2.53 -18.32 -28.97
C SER A 102 3.33 -19.62 -29.11
N MET A 103 3.38 -20.41 -28.04
CA MET A 103 4.05 -21.70 -28.04
C MET A 103 3.41 -22.65 -29.05
N ASN A 104 2.09 -22.71 -29.08
CA ASN A 104 1.35 -23.58 -29.99
C ASN A 104 1.55 -23.17 -31.45
N GLU A 105 1.59 -21.88 -31.75
CA GLU A 105 1.85 -21.38 -33.09
C GLU A 105 3.27 -21.78 -33.57
N VAL A 106 4.25 -21.77 -32.70
CA VAL A 106 5.62 -22.17 -33.04
C VAL A 106 5.73 -23.67 -33.30
N LEU A 107 4.89 -24.47 -32.65
CA LEU A 107 4.90 -25.93 -32.78
C LEU A 107 4.11 -26.46 -33.97
N GLU A 108 3.28 -25.61 -34.57
CA GLU A 108 2.54 -25.97 -35.80
C GLU A 108 3.48 -25.82 -37.04
#